data_ce422d15a05e15dac3852597a5546d8d
#
_entry.id   ce422d15a05e15dac3852597a5546d8d
#
_cell.length_a   1.000
_cell.length_b   1.000
_cell.length_c   1.000
_cell.angle_alpha   90.00
_cell.angle_beta   90.00
_cell.angle_gamma   90.00
#
_symmetry.space_group_name_H-M   'P 1'
#
loop_
_entity.id
_entity.type
_entity.pdbx_description
1 polymer ?
#
loop_
_entity_poly.entity_id
_entity_poly.type
_entity_poly.pdbx_seq_one_letter_code
_entity_poly.pdbx_strand_id
1 'polypeptide(L)'
;MRAVEGRIPFRGFQTWYRDIGPEAGVPLLCLHGGPGSTHNYFEPLEQLAAGGRRVVVYDQLGCGNSDRPDDPELWTLELFLDEVQTVRDTLGLDEIDLLGTSWGSILALEYVLGMPEGLVSLTLNAPPTAAETWAAEAGRLRAPLAEDEAVAEEQFAQRHICRLDPLPECVERGLAGRNKEVYRVTWGAQEWRPTGRLRDWDIRPRLPEIDLPTLITSGRHDICTPALAETAHRGIAGSEWVLFEESSHTAFVEEPERYRAVLTGHLDRAEAA
;
A
#
# COMPACT_ATOMS: atom_id res chain seq x y z
N MET A 1 3.50 9.25 23.78
CA MET A 1 2.80 9.35 22.46
C MET A 1 1.51 8.56 22.61
N ARG A 2 0.36 9.14 22.20
CA ARG A 2 -0.94 8.45 22.22
C ARG A 2 -0.90 7.34 21.17
N ALA A 3 -1.37 6.14 21.51
CA ALA A 3 -1.65 5.07 20.58
C ALA A 3 -2.94 4.39 21.05
N VAL A 4 -3.91 4.29 20.17
CA VAL A 4 -5.20 3.66 20.40
C VAL A 4 -5.40 2.56 19.37
N GLU A 5 -5.79 1.39 19.86
CA GLU A 5 -6.19 0.28 19.01
C GLU A 5 -7.67 0.00 19.25
N GLY A 6 -8.34 -0.44 18.20
CA GLY A 6 -9.75 -0.75 18.30
C GLY A 6 -10.25 -1.60 17.15
N ARG A 7 -11.57 -1.79 17.11
CA ARG A 7 -12.25 -2.51 16.06
C ARG A 7 -13.44 -1.71 15.55
N ILE A 8 -13.59 -1.67 14.24
CA ILE A 8 -14.66 -1.00 13.50
C ILE A 8 -15.63 -2.06 12.98
N PRO A 9 -16.92 -1.96 13.31
CA PRO A 9 -17.93 -2.81 12.69
C PRO A 9 -18.00 -2.57 11.18
N PHE A 10 -17.83 -3.61 10.39
CA PHE A 10 -17.89 -3.54 8.94
C PHE A 10 -18.58 -4.76 8.35
N ARG A 11 -19.74 -4.60 7.70
CA ARG A 11 -20.53 -5.64 7.03
C ARG A 11 -20.75 -6.92 7.86
N GLY A 12 -20.92 -6.77 9.18
CA GLY A 12 -21.14 -7.89 10.11
C GLY A 12 -19.86 -8.51 10.67
N PHE A 13 -18.71 -7.99 10.29
CA PHE A 13 -17.37 -8.32 10.76
C PHE A 13 -16.73 -7.17 11.50
N GLN A 14 -15.47 -7.33 11.91
CA GLN A 14 -14.69 -6.32 12.62
C GLN A 14 -13.36 -6.05 11.89
N THR A 15 -13.12 -4.80 11.52
CA THR A 15 -11.83 -4.31 11.01
C THR A 15 -11.03 -3.73 12.17
N TRP A 16 -9.81 -4.23 12.36
CA TRP A 16 -8.89 -3.72 13.38
C TRP A 16 -8.14 -2.49 12.86
N TYR A 17 -7.93 -1.51 13.73
CA TYR A 17 -7.13 -0.31 13.44
C TYR A 17 -6.21 0.07 14.60
N ARG A 18 -5.21 0.88 14.28
CA ARG A 18 -4.31 1.55 15.22
C ARG A 18 -4.14 3.01 14.81
N ASP A 19 -4.38 3.91 15.75
CA ASP A 19 -4.35 5.37 15.60
C ASP A 19 -3.29 5.93 16.54
N ILE A 20 -2.26 6.58 15.99
CA ILE A 20 -1.03 6.96 16.70
C ILE A 20 -0.77 8.44 16.49
N GLY A 21 -0.40 9.14 17.57
CA GLY A 21 -0.03 10.55 17.52
C GLY A 21 -1.08 11.48 18.09
N PRO A 22 -1.00 12.78 17.79
CA PRO A 22 -1.97 13.77 18.25
C PRO A 22 -3.33 13.58 17.58
N GLU A 23 -4.41 14.06 18.23
CA GLU A 23 -5.74 14.06 17.61
C GLU A 23 -5.91 15.18 16.57
N ALA A 24 -5.13 16.25 16.71
CA ALA A 24 -5.19 17.40 15.80
C ALA A 24 -4.31 17.22 14.56
N GLY A 25 -4.65 17.94 13.51
CA GLY A 25 -3.96 17.90 12.22
C GLY A 25 -4.55 16.87 11.25
N VAL A 26 -4.11 16.93 10.00
CA VAL A 26 -4.51 15.99 8.96
C VAL A 26 -3.86 14.64 9.23
N PRO A 27 -4.63 13.54 9.42
CA PRO A 27 -4.05 12.22 9.65
C PRO A 27 -3.54 11.60 8.34
N LEU A 28 -2.43 10.88 8.43
CA LEU A 28 -1.96 9.99 7.39
C LEU A 28 -2.67 8.63 7.51
N LEU A 29 -3.59 8.33 6.60
CA LEU A 29 -4.23 7.02 6.50
C LEU A 29 -3.43 6.10 5.59
N CYS A 30 -2.97 4.96 6.10
CA CYS A 30 -2.12 4.02 5.39
C CYS A 30 -2.89 2.77 4.95
N LEU A 31 -2.89 2.48 3.65
CA LEU A 31 -3.47 1.30 3.03
C LEU A 31 -2.38 0.28 2.71
N HIS A 32 -2.39 -0.85 3.43
CA HIS A 32 -1.37 -1.88 3.22
C HIS A 32 -1.54 -2.64 1.90
N GLY A 33 -0.46 -3.27 1.45
CA GLY A 33 -0.39 -4.05 0.23
C GLY A 33 -0.87 -5.50 0.38
N GLY A 34 -0.41 -6.31 -0.51
CA GLY A 34 -0.80 -7.69 -0.68
C GLY A 34 -1.43 -7.88 -2.07
N PRO A 35 -2.76 -8.07 -2.20
CA PRO A 35 -3.83 -8.06 -1.18
C PRO A 35 -3.65 -9.11 -0.09
N GLY A 36 -4.26 -8.87 1.06
CA GLY A 36 -4.21 -9.83 2.17
C GLY A 36 -2.92 -9.79 3.02
N SER A 37 -2.09 -8.72 2.93
CA SER A 37 -0.98 -8.48 3.86
C SER A 37 -1.48 -7.90 5.20
N THR A 38 -0.65 -7.17 5.94
CA THR A 38 -1.02 -6.53 7.21
C THR A 38 -0.33 -5.18 7.37
N HIS A 39 -0.75 -4.39 8.37
CA HIS A 39 -0.17 -3.09 8.70
C HIS A 39 1.29 -3.14 9.19
N ASN A 40 1.78 -4.29 9.69
CA ASN A 40 2.99 -4.37 10.50
C ASN A 40 4.22 -3.71 9.87
N TYR A 41 4.40 -3.82 8.57
CA TYR A 41 5.56 -3.21 7.91
C TYR A 41 5.49 -1.67 7.83
N PHE A 42 4.36 -1.05 8.22
CA PHE A 42 4.27 0.41 8.37
C PHE A 42 4.83 0.94 9.70
N GLU A 43 5.29 0.09 10.62
CA GLU A 43 5.87 0.52 11.91
C GLU A 43 6.96 1.60 11.77
N PRO A 44 7.83 1.61 10.75
CA PRO A 44 8.78 2.72 10.56
C PRO A 44 8.09 4.07 10.30
N LEU A 45 6.87 4.08 9.74
CA LEU A 45 6.09 5.30 9.51
C LEU A 45 5.38 5.79 10.78
N GLU A 46 5.13 4.93 11.76
CA GLU A 46 4.57 5.34 13.07
C GLU A 46 5.46 6.37 13.78
N GLN A 47 6.76 6.41 13.45
CA GLN A 47 7.69 7.41 13.97
C GLN A 47 7.34 8.85 13.54
N LEU A 48 6.56 9.05 12.49
CA LEU A 48 6.02 10.36 12.11
C LEU A 48 5.19 10.99 13.23
N ALA A 49 4.58 10.14 14.07
CA ALA A 49 3.81 10.59 15.21
C ALA A 49 4.69 11.28 16.31
N ALA A 50 5.97 10.92 16.40
CA ALA A 50 6.92 11.64 17.25
C ALA A 50 7.20 13.06 16.74
N GLY A 51 7.07 13.29 15.44
CA GLY A 51 7.13 14.60 14.79
C GLY A 51 5.82 15.40 14.84
N GLY A 52 4.78 14.86 15.49
CA GLY A 52 3.50 15.55 15.65
C GLY A 52 2.44 15.19 14.59
N ARG A 53 2.69 14.21 13.72
CA ARG A 53 1.72 13.77 12.72
C ARG A 53 0.87 12.61 13.23
N ARG A 54 -0.45 12.67 13.03
CA ARG A 54 -1.34 11.53 13.31
C ARG A 54 -1.20 10.50 12.19
N VAL A 55 -0.99 9.23 12.56
CA VAL A 55 -0.86 8.09 11.64
C VAL A 55 -1.92 7.07 11.97
N VAL A 56 -2.71 6.67 10.98
CA VAL A 56 -3.74 5.64 11.12
C VAL A 56 -3.40 4.49 10.19
N VAL A 57 -3.27 3.30 10.78
CA VAL A 57 -3.10 2.04 10.05
C VAL A 57 -4.24 1.10 10.42
N TYR A 58 -4.63 0.23 9.51
CA TYR A 58 -5.60 -0.81 9.79
C TYR A 58 -5.26 -2.10 9.04
N ASP A 59 -5.70 -3.23 9.54
CA ASP A 59 -5.67 -4.48 8.81
C ASP A 59 -6.98 -4.61 8.02
N GLN A 60 -6.89 -4.71 6.70
CA GLN A 60 -8.06 -4.90 5.84
C GLN A 60 -8.77 -6.20 6.21
N LEU A 61 -10.07 -6.26 6.01
CA LEU A 61 -10.87 -7.46 6.28
C LEU A 61 -10.24 -8.70 5.62
N GLY A 62 -10.18 -9.78 6.35
CA GLY A 62 -9.56 -11.02 5.88
C GLY A 62 -8.13 -11.24 6.32
N CYS A 63 -7.42 -10.25 6.91
CA CYS A 63 -6.01 -10.40 7.29
C CYS A 63 -5.66 -9.78 8.64
N GLY A 64 -4.45 -10.04 9.11
CA GLY A 64 -3.91 -9.50 10.34
C GLY A 64 -4.81 -9.73 11.56
N ASN A 65 -5.11 -8.65 12.26
CA ASN A 65 -5.95 -8.61 13.45
C ASN A 65 -7.44 -8.43 13.14
N SER A 66 -7.81 -8.17 11.88
CA SER A 66 -9.21 -8.09 11.45
C SER A 66 -9.86 -9.47 11.36
N ASP A 67 -11.18 -9.51 11.34
CA ASP A 67 -11.90 -10.77 11.15
C ASP A 67 -11.54 -11.40 9.81
N ARG A 68 -11.56 -12.73 9.76
CA ARG A 68 -11.17 -13.53 8.59
C ARG A 68 -12.31 -14.44 8.16
N PRO A 69 -13.35 -13.88 7.49
CA PRO A 69 -14.42 -14.73 6.96
C PRO A 69 -13.89 -15.70 5.90
N ASP A 70 -14.41 -16.92 5.93
CA ASP A 70 -14.13 -17.95 4.92
C ASP A 70 -15.17 -17.87 3.80
N ASP A 71 -15.14 -16.76 3.06
CA ASP A 71 -16.03 -16.52 1.93
C ASP A 71 -15.29 -15.82 0.80
N PRO A 72 -14.85 -16.55 -0.24
CA PRO A 72 -14.10 -15.99 -1.37
C PRO A 72 -14.88 -14.93 -2.18
N GLU A 73 -16.23 -14.93 -2.09
CA GLU A 73 -17.05 -13.94 -2.82
C GLU A 73 -16.93 -12.54 -2.22
N LEU A 74 -16.49 -12.41 -0.98
CA LEU A 74 -16.26 -11.12 -0.35
C LEU A 74 -15.08 -10.33 -0.96
N TRP A 75 -14.05 -11.01 -1.46
CA TRP A 75 -12.79 -10.36 -1.85
C TRP A 75 -12.90 -9.61 -3.17
N THR A 76 -13.64 -8.51 -3.18
CA THR A 76 -13.82 -7.61 -4.33
C THR A 76 -13.19 -6.25 -4.07
N LEU A 77 -12.85 -5.52 -5.13
CA LEU A 77 -12.32 -4.16 -5.01
C LEU A 77 -13.30 -3.23 -4.29
N GLU A 78 -14.58 -3.36 -4.62
CA GLU A 78 -15.66 -2.58 -4.03
C GLU A 78 -15.78 -2.79 -2.50
N LEU A 79 -15.60 -4.04 -2.02
CA LEU A 79 -15.57 -4.31 -0.58
C LEU A 79 -14.49 -3.47 0.12
N PHE A 80 -13.28 -3.51 -0.42
CA PHE A 80 -12.15 -2.82 0.21
C PHE A 80 -12.25 -1.30 0.08
N LEU A 81 -12.86 -0.77 -0.98
CA LEU A 81 -13.17 0.67 -1.10
C LEU A 81 -14.20 1.11 -0.07
N ASP A 82 -15.27 0.33 0.13
CA ASP A 82 -16.26 0.58 1.18
C ASP A 82 -15.62 0.52 2.58
N GLU A 83 -14.63 -0.37 2.77
CA GLU A 83 -13.90 -0.47 4.03
C GLU A 83 -13.07 0.78 4.30
N VAL A 84 -12.35 1.32 3.31
CA VAL A 84 -11.64 2.62 3.44
C VAL A 84 -12.61 3.71 3.91
N GLN A 85 -13.78 3.83 3.28
CA GLN A 85 -14.78 4.83 3.65
C GLN A 85 -15.31 4.60 5.06
N THR A 86 -15.59 3.34 5.43
CA THR A 86 -16.07 2.99 6.77
C THR A 86 -15.04 3.32 7.85
N VAL A 87 -13.75 3.09 7.59
CA VAL A 87 -12.65 3.48 8.50
C VAL A 87 -12.62 4.99 8.69
N ARG A 88 -12.69 5.77 7.59
CA ARG A 88 -12.74 7.23 7.65
C ARG A 88 -13.93 7.75 8.48
N ASP A 89 -15.13 7.30 8.16
CA ASP A 89 -16.36 7.74 8.80
C ASP A 89 -16.37 7.42 10.30
N THR A 90 -15.97 6.20 10.66
CA THR A 90 -15.98 5.73 12.05
C THR A 90 -14.96 6.44 12.93
N LEU A 91 -13.79 6.79 12.38
CA LEU A 91 -12.73 7.46 13.10
C LEU A 91 -12.79 8.99 12.99
N GLY A 92 -13.79 9.55 12.29
CA GLY A 92 -13.96 10.99 12.09
C GLY A 92 -12.79 11.61 11.33
N LEU A 93 -12.32 10.93 10.26
CA LEU A 93 -11.22 11.40 9.42
C LEU A 93 -11.79 12.22 8.25
N ASP A 94 -12.29 13.41 8.55
CA ASP A 94 -12.91 14.30 7.57
C ASP A 94 -11.92 14.74 6.48
N GLU A 95 -10.69 15.08 6.88
CA GLU A 95 -9.57 15.36 5.99
C GLU A 95 -8.48 14.31 6.22
N ILE A 96 -7.84 13.83 5.13
CA ILE A 96 -6.75 12.86 5.19
C ILE A 96 -5.67 13.12 4.15
N ASP A 97 -4.44 12.80 4.52
CA ASP A 97 -3.39 12.38 3.61
C ASP A 97 -3.52 10.87 3.40
N LEU A 98 -3.58 10.41 2.16
CA LEU A 98 -3.77 8.99 1.85
C LEU A 98 -2.47 8.37 1.34
N LEU A 99 -2.00 7.31 2.00
CA LEU A 99 -0.85 6.53 1.55
C LEU A 99 -1.27 5.11 1.20
N GLY A 100 -1.00 4.68 -0.02
CA GLY A 100 -1.15 3.29 -0.43
C GLY A 100 0.20 2.68 -0.83
N THR A 101 0.39 1.40 -0.52
CA THR A 101 1.56 0.65 -1.00
C THR A 101 1.14 -0.58 -1.78
N SER A 102 1.71 -0.79 -2.99
CA SER A 102 1.40 -1.97 -3.82
C SER A 102 -0.12 -2.09 -4.10
N TRP A 103 -0.75 -3.18 -3.68
CA TRP A 103 -2.22 -3.30 -3.68
C TRP A 103 -2.92 -2.11 -2.99
N GLY A 104 -2.37 -1.62 -1.87
CA GLY A 104 -2.91 -0.41 -1.22
C GLY A 104 -2.84 0.82 -2.12
N SER A 105 -1.90 0.88 -3.08
CA SER A 105 -1.88 1.94 -4.11
C SER A 105 -3.00 1.76 -5.14
N ILE A 106 -3.38 0.51 -5.48
CA ILE A 106 -4.58 0.25 -6.30
C ILE A 106 -5.82 0.78 -5.59
N LEU A 107 -5.98 0.45 -4.30
CA LEU A 107 -7.10 0.97 -3.49
C LEU A 107 -7.08 2.49 -3.41
N ALA A 108 -5.92 3.11 -3.18
CA ALA A 108 -5.80 4.55 -3.10
C ALA A 108 -6.16 5.24 -4.42
N LEU A 109 -5.69 4.72 -5.56
CA LEU A 109 -6.02 5.23 -6.90
C LEU A 109 -7.52 5.16 -7.19
N GLU A 110 -8.14 4.00 -6.98
CA GLU A 110 -9.58 3.81 -7.21
C GLU A 110 -10.43 4.66 -6.24
N TYR A 111 -9.98 4.79 -4.98
CA TYR A 111 -10.66 5.59 -3.98
C TYR A 111 -10.64 7.08 -4.34
N VAL A 112 -9.47 7.62 -4.73
CA VAL A 112 -9.32 9.02 -5.17
C VAL A 112 -10.16 9.31 -6.41
N LEU A 113 -10.21 8.39 -7.37
CA LEU A 113 -11.01 8.51 -8.59
C LEU A 113 -12.53 8.42 -8.34
N GLY A 114 -12.95 7.96 -7.17
CA GLY A 114 -14.32 8.12 -6.65
C GLY A 114 -14.63 9.55 -6.19
N MET A 115 -13.62 10.42 -6.14
CA MET A 115 -13.68 11.83 -5.74
C MET A 115 -14.35 12.08 -4.37
N PRO A 116 -13.95 11.36 -3.29
CA PRO A 116 -14.47 11.65 -1.97
C PRO A 116 -13.92 13.01 -1.48
N GLU A 117 -14.73 13.73 -0.72
CA GLU A 117 -14.29 14.99 -0.10
C GLU A 117 -13.19 14.75 0.94
N GLY A 118 -12.39 15.78 1.24
CA GLY A 118 -11.41 15.77 2.31
C GLY A 118 -10.11 15.01 2.01
N LEU A 119 -9.77 14.77 0.73
CA LEU A 119 -8.45 14.29 0.35
C LEU A 119 -7.49 15.49 0.19
N VAL A 120 -6.44 15.52 1.02
CA VAL A 120 -5.42 16.58 1.03
C VAL A 120 -4.27 16.22 0.12
N SER A 121 -3.75 14.99 0.21
CA SER A 121 -2.69 14.50 -0.66
C SER A 121 -2.78 12.99 -0.90
N LEU A 122 -2.03 12.53 -1.90
CA LEU A 122 -1.89 11.13 -2.26
C LEU A 122 -0.41 10.74 -2.26
N THR A 123 -0.09 9.66 -1.56
CA THR A 123 1.23 9.01 -1.63
C THR A 123 1.07 7.59 -2.15
N LEU A 124 1.74 7.26 -3.24
CA LEU A 124 1.73 5.96 -3.88
C LEU A 124 3.11 5.32 -3.76
N ASN A 125 3.26 4.32 -2.91
CA ASN A 125 4.49 3.54 -2.85
C ASN A 125 4.35 2.30 -3.73
N ALA A 126 5.29 2.14 -4.66
CA ALA A 126 5.33 1.00 -5.57
C ALA A 126 3.99 0.76 -6.30
N PRO A 127 3.40 1.76 -6.99
CA PRO A 127 2.06 1.67 -7.54
C PRO A 127 1.99 0.78 -8.78
N PRO A 128 1.18 -0.30 -8.78
CA PRO A 128 0.71 -0.90 -10.02
C PRO A 128 -0.18 0.10 -10.77
N THR A 129 -0.12 0.10 -12.10
CA THR A 129 -1.03 0.90 -12.95
C THR A 129 -1.85 0.04 -13.89
N ALA A 130 -1.43 -1.21 -14.12
CA ALA A 130 -2.19 -2.23 -14.84
C ALA A 130 -1.67 -3.62 -14.45
N ALA A 131 -2.56 -4.60 -14.34
CA ALA A 131 -2.21 -5.97 -13.99
C ALA A 131 -1.29 -6.61 -15.04
N GLU A 132 -1.55 -6.36 -16.32
CA GLU A 132 -0.74 -6.88 -17.44
C GLU A 132 0.73 -6.43 -17.34
N THR A 133 0.97 -5.13 -17.19
CA THR A 133 2.34 -4.59 -17.16
C THR A 133 3.08 -4.98 -15.90
N TRP A 134 2.38 -5.03 -14.76
CA TRP A 134 2.94 -5.54 -13.52
C TRP A 134 3.38 -7.00 -13.66
N ALA A 135 2.51 -7.86 -14.16
CA ALA A 135 2.81 -9.28 -14.35
C ALA A 135 3.96 -9.51 -15.35
N ALA A 136 4.04 -8.72 -16.40
CA ALA A 136 5.13 -8.78 -17.37
C ALA A 136 6.48 -8.46 -16.73
N GLU A 137 6.56 -7.37 -15.94
CA GLU A 137 7.79 -7.01 -15.21
C GLU A 137 8.14 -8.04 -14.13
N ALA A 138 7.17 -8.51 -13.35
CA ALA A 138 7.38 -9.58 -12.37
C ALA A 138 7.92 -10.84 -13.05
N GLY A 139 7.37 -11.22 -14.19
CA GLY A 139 7.85 -12.37 -15.00
C GLY A 139 9.27 -12.16 -15.50
N ARG A 140 9.62 -10.97 -15.95
CA ARG A 140 10.98 -10.61 -16.36
C ARG A 140 11.98 -10.72 -15.20
N LEU A 141 11.60 -10.24 -14.03
CA LEU A 141 12.43 -10.33 -12.82
C LEU A 141 12.54 -11.78 -12.30
N ARG A 142 11.49 -12.59 -12.50
CA ARG A 142 11.48 -14.01 -12.14
C ARG A 142 12.37 -14.87 -13.04
N ALA A 143 12.47 -14.54 -14.34
CA ALA A 143 13.11 -15.38 -15.35
C ALA A 143 14.56 -15.82 -15.03
N PRO A 144 15.44 -14.96 -14.45
CA PRO A 144 16.82 -15.33 -14.11
C PRO A 144 16.97 -16.10 -12.79
N LEU A 145 15.88 -16.41 -12.08
CA LEU A 145 15.92 -17.09 -10.79
C LEU A 145 15.91 -18.62 -10.94
N ALA A 146 15.99 -19.33 -9.81
CA ALA A 146 16.02 -20.78 -9.81
C ALA A 146 14.81 -21.42 -10.55
N GLU A 147 14.98 -22.64 -11.05
CA GLU A 147 13.90 -23.38 -11.69
C GLU A 147 12.89 -23.92 -10.64
N ASP A 148 13.39 -24.32 -9.46
CA ASP A 148 12.52 -24.70 -8.34
C ASP A 148 11.70 -23.51 -7.87
N GLU A 149 10.39 -23.66 -7.83
CA GLU A 149 9.44 -22.57 -7.58
C GLU A 149 9.59 -21.98 -6.17
N ALA A 150 9.76 -22.82 -5.14
CA ALA A 150 9.89 -22.32 -3.78
C ALA A 150 11.20 -21.55 -3.56
N VAL A 151 12.30 -22.03 -4.15
CA VAL A 151 13.58 -21.33 -4.13
C VAL A 151 13.51 -20.02 -4.89
N ALA A 152 12.79 -20.01 -6.02
CA ALA A 152 12.61 -18.78 -6.81
C ALA A 152 11.75 -17.75 -6.11
N GLU A 153 10.69 -18.15 -5.42
CA GLU A 153 9.85 -17.23 -4.61
C GLU A 153 10.67 -16.59 -3.48
N GLU A 154 11.51 -17.35 -2.79
CA GLU A 154 12.42 -16.84 -1.78
C GLU A 154 13.42 -15.84 -2.35
N GLN A 155 14.10 -16.21 -3.45
CA GLN A 155 15.04 -15.33 -4.14
C GLN A 155 14.36 -14.07 -4.66
N PHE A 156 13.14 -14.18 -5.18
CA PHE A 156 12.36 -13.06 -5.66
C PHE A 156 12.02 -12.10 -4.51
N ALA A 157 11.53 -12.63 -3.41
CA ALA A 157 11.20 -11.82 -2.23
C ALA A 157 12.43 -11.10 -1.68
N GLN A 158 13.57 -11.80 -1.55
CA GLN A 158 14.82 -11.20 -1.07
C GLN A 158 15.36 -10.11 -2.01
N ARG A 159 15.19 -10.25 -3.33
CA ARG A 159 15.72 -9.28 -4.29
C ARG A 159 14.80 -8.09 -4.53
N HIS A 160 13.48 -8.32 -4.51
CA HIS A 160 12.50 -7.39 -5.06
C HIS A 160 11.41 -6.95 -4.08
N ILE A 161 11.29 -7.61 -2.91
CA ILE A 161 10.29 -7.24 -1.89
C ILE A 161 10.94 -6.57 -0.67
N CYS A 162 11.93 -7.22 -0.04
CA CYS A 162 12.73 -6.63 1.03
C CYS A 162 14.14 -7.22 0.99
N ARG A 163 15.16 -6.36 0.86
CA ARG A 163 16.56 -6.75 0.65
C ARG A 163 17.37 -6.83 1.95
N LEU A 164 16.76 -6.46 3.07
CA LEU A 164 17.43 -6.51 4.37
C LEU A 164 17.63 -7.97 4.82
N ASP A 165 18.82 -8.24 5.34
CA ASP A 165 19.19 -9.52 5.94
C ASP A 165 19.93 -9.25 7.28
N PRO A 166 19.39 -9.71 8.43
CA PRO A 166 18.15 -10.44 8.57
C PRO A 166 16.90 -9.60 8.21
N LEU A 167 15.83 -10.30 7.84
CA LEU A 167 14.55 -9.65 7.55
C LEU A 167 14.06 -8.91 8.80
N PRO A 168 13.62 -7.63 8.70
CA PRO A 168 13.11 -6.90 9.86
C PRO A 168 11.87 -7.55 10.48
N GLU A 169 11.78 -7.52 11.80
CA GLU A 169 10.71 -8.16 12.57
C GLU A 169 9.29 -7.69 12.17
N CYS A 170 9.14 -6.41 11.82
CA CYS A 170 7.85 -5.88 11.33
C CYS A 170 7.43 -6.51 9.99
N VAL A 171 8.38 -6.82 9.11
CA VAL A 171 8.12 -7.51 7.83
C VAL A 171 7.80 -8.98 8.10
N GLU A 172 8.54 -9.66 8.98
CA GLU A 172 8.26 -11.04 9.38
C GLU A 172 6.85 -11.20 9.96
N ARG A 173 6.43 -10.30 10.87
CA ARG A 173 5.05 -10.27 11.41
C ARG A 173 4.02 -10.05 10.31
N GLY A 174 4.31 -9.14 9.38
CA GLY A 174 3.46 -8.90 8.21
C GLY A 174 3.25 -10.16 7.37
N LEU A 175 4.32 -10.89 7.10
CA LEU A 175 4.27 -12.16 6.35
C LEU A 175 3.48 -13.25 7.12
N ALA A 176 3.68 -13.34 8.43
CA ALA A 176 2.96 -14.30 9.27
C ALA A 176 1.45 -14.02 9.35
N GLY A 177 1.06 -12.75 9.29
CA GLY A 177 -0.34 -12.31 9.33
C GLY A 177 -1.09 -12.40 8.00
N ARG A 178 -0.42 -12.72 6.89
CA ARG A 178 -1.01 -12.75 5.55
C ARG A 178 -2.17 -13.74 5.42
N ASN A 179 -3.11 -13.41 4.54
CA ASN A 179 -4.13 -14.32 4.05
C ASN A 179 -3.90 -14.63 2.56
N LYS A 180 -3.39 -15.83 2.29
CA LYS A 180 -3.10 -16.28 0.93
C LYS A 180 -4.36 -16.45 0.07
N GLU A 181 -5.52 -16.70 0.70
CA GLU A 181 -6.78 -16.84 -0.05
C GLU A 181 -7.28 -15.49 -0.58
N VAL A 182 -7.21 -14.42 0.22
CA VAL A 182 -7.49 -13.05 -0.25
C VAL A 182 -6.59 -12.72 -1.45
N TYR A 183 -5.29 -13.02 -1.35
CA TYR A 183 -4.35 -12.81 -2.43
C TYR A 183 -4.72 -13.60 -3.69
N ARG A 184 -5.00 -14.90 -3.53
CA ARG A 184 -5.32 -15.80 -4.63
C ARG A 184 -6.59 -15.39 -5.38
N VAL A 185 -7.63 -15.00 -4.67
CA VAL A 185 -8.91 -14.58 -5.27
C VAL A 185 -8.79 -13.23 -5.96
N THR A 186 -8.08 -12.29 -5.35
CA THR A 186 -7.99 -10.92 -5.85
C THR A 186 -6.96 -10.79 -6.97
N TRP A 187 -5.73 -11.28 -6.77
CA TRP A 187 -4.64 -11.18 -7.74
C TRP A 187 -4.43 -12.48 -8.53
N GLY A 188 -4.18 -13.57 -7.84
CA GLY A 188 -3.82 -14.87 -8.41
C GLY A 188 -2.84 -15.61 -7.51
N ALA A 189 -2.28 -16.70 -8.02
CA ALA A 189 -1.36 -17.51 -7.22
C ALA A 189 0.02 -16.87 -7.05
N GLN A 190 0.46 -16.07 -7.99
CA GLN A 190 1.81 -15.52 -8.07
C GLN A 190 1.81 -14.14 -8.70
N GLU A 191 2.83 -13.33 -8.39
CA GLU A 191 2.97 -11.95 -8.90
C GLU A 191 2.94 -11.87 -10.44
N TRP A 192 3.57 -12.83 -11.09
CA TRP A 192 3.65 -12.89 -12.56
C TRP A 192 2.48 -13.63 -13.24
N ARG A 193 1.45 -14.04 -12.47
CA ARG A 193 0.25 -14.74 -12.99
C ARG A 193 -1.03 -14.17 -12.39
N PRO A 194 -1.49 -13.00 -12.85
CA PRO A 194 -2.73 -12.40 -12.39
C PRO A 194 -3.93 -13.18 -12.95
N THR A 195 -4.45 -14.13 -12.20
CA THR A 195 -5.63 -14.95 -12.55
C THR A 195 -6.84 -14.63 -11.70
N GLY A 196 -6.70 -13.74 -10.75
CA GLY A 196 -7.74 -13.30 -9.84
C GLY A 196 -8.69 -12.27 -10.47
N ARG A 197 -9.45 -11.60 -9.62
CA ARG A 197 -10.48 -10.61 -10.02
C ARG A 197 -9.86 -9.38 -10.69
N LEU A 198 -8.61 -9.05 -10.38
CA LEU A 198 -7.87 -7.91 -10.94
C LEU A 198 -7.13 -8.23 -12.26
N ARG A 199 -7.25 -9.42 -12.84
CA ARG A 199 -6.47 -9.83 -14.01
C ARG A 199 -6.54 -8.88 -15.21
N ASP A 200 -7.68 -8.17 -15.35
CA ASP A 200 -7.94 -7.22 -16.45
C ASP A 200 -7.92 -5.76 -15.98
N TRP A 201 -7.46 -5.51 -14.73
CA TRP A 201 -7.44 -4.17 -14.16
C TRP A 201 -6.40 -3.29 -14.83
N ASP A 202 -6.81 -2.09 -15.27
CA ASP A 202 -5.98 -1.07 -15.90
C ASP A 202 -6.50 0.33 -15.57
N ILE A 203 -5.74 1.08 -14.76
CA ILE A 203 -6.10 2.43 -14.34
C ILE A 203 -5.46 3.51 -15.19
N ARG A 204 -4.52 3.17 -16.08
CA ARG A 204 -3.74 4.13 -16.88
C ARG A 204 -4.58 5.17 -17.63
N PRO A 205 -5.73 4.82 -18.24
CA PRO A 205 -6.56 5.81 -18.90
C PRO A 205 -7.17 6.87 -17.98
N ARG A 206 -7.27 6.56 -16.67
CA ARG A 206 -7.88 7.42 -15.66
C ARG A 206 -6.89 8.20 -14.82
N LEU A 207 -5.58 7.89 -14.89
CA LEU A 207 -4.55 8.63 -14.13
C LEU A 207 -4.61 10.15 -14.35
N PRO A 208 -4.91 10.67 -15.57
CA PRO A 208 -5.02 12.13 -15.79
C PRO A 208 -6.20 12.80 -15.07
N GLU A 209 -7.15 12.04 -14.52
CA GLU A 209 -8.29 12.56 -13.74
C GLU A 209 -7.87 12.94 -12.30
N ILE A 210 -6.68 12.49 -11.84
CA ILE A 210 -6.19 12.75 -10.50
C ILE A 210 -5.62 14.16 -10.42
N ASP A 211 -6.29 15.03 -9.67
CA ASP A 211 -5.93 16.43 -9.42
C ASP A 211 -5.68 16.65 -7.92
N LEU A 212 -4.70 15.93 -7.39
CA LEU A 212 -4.25 16.02 -6.00
C LEU A 212 -2.73 16.13 -5.95
N PRO A 213 -2.16 16.86 -4.97
CA PRO A 213 -0.74 16.75 -4.68
C PRO A 213 -0.36 15.28 -4.51
N THR A 214 0.47 14.76 -5.42
CA THR A 214 0.77 13.32 -5.46
C THR A 214 2.27 13.07 -5.39
N LEU A 215 2.69 12.22 -4.43
CA LEU A 215 4.03 11.67 -4.33
C LEU A 215 4.03 10.21 -4.77
N ILE A 216 4.92 9.85 -5.68
CA ILE A 216 5.20 8.47 -6.08
C ILE A 216 6.57 8.07 -5.54
N THR A 217 6.64 6.93 -4.89
CA THR A 217 7.90 6.35 -4.39
C THR A 217 8.09 4.94 -4.91
N SER A 218 9.31 4.58 -5.25
CA SER A 218 9.67 3.22 -5.65
C SER A 218 11.14 2.93 -5.34
N GLY A 219 11.49 1.66 -5.15
CA GLY A 219 12.88 1.23 -5.02
C GLY A 219 13.54 0.93 -6.36
N ARG A 220 14.86 1.06 -6.43
CA ARG A 220 15.63 0.67 -7.63
C ARG A 220 15.48 -0.82 -7.97
N HIS A 221 15.34 -1.64 -6.95
CA HIS A 221 15.29 -3.09 -7.04
C HIS A 221 13.87 -3.66 -6.88
N ASP A 222 12.87 -2.79 -6.89
CA ASP A 222 11.46 -3.09 -6.66
C ASP A 222 10.86 -3.96 -7.79
N ILE A 223 9.85 -4.75 -7.45
CA ILE A 223 8.94 -5.36 -8.42
C ILE A 223 8.18 -4.28 -9.21
N CYS A 224 7.80 -3.17 -8.56
CA CYS A 224 7.40 -1.95 -9.24
C CYS A 224 8.65 -1.27 -9.81
N THR A 225 9.13 -1.80 -10.91
CA THR A 225 10.36 -1.29 -11.53
C THR A 225 10.25 0.21 -11.80
N PRO A 226 11.39 0.93 -11.92
CA PRO A 226 11.36 2.35 -12.28
C PRO A 226 10.51 2.67 -13.51
N ALA A 227 10.40 1.75 -14.47
CA ALA A 227 9.57 1.92 -15.65
C ALA A 227 8.06 1.92 -15.32
N LEU A 228 7.63 1.09 -14.36
CA LEU A 228 6.23 1.08 -13.88
C LEU A 228 5.92 2.34 -13.07
N ALA A 229 6.81 2.74 -12.16
CA ALA A 229 6.66 3.97 -11.38
C ALA A 229 6.63 5.21 -12.29
N GLU A 230 7.47 5.26 -13.33
CA GLU A 230 7.47 6.33 -14.33
C GLU A 230 6.14 6.40 -15.09
N THR A 231 5.48 5.27 -15.35
CA THR A 231 4.15 5.24 -15.97
C THR A 231 3.11 5.94 -15.11
N ALA A 232 3.11 5.70 -13.79
CA ALA A 232 2.24 6.42 -12.86
C ALA A 232 2.58 7.91 -12.84
N HIS A 233 3.86 8.25 -12.74
CA HIS A 233 4.32 9.65 -12.70
C HIS A 233 3.94 10.43 -13.97
N ARG A 234 4.09 9.85 -15.15
CA ARG A 234 3.69 10.51 -16.41
C ARG A 234 2.17 10.62 -16.55
N GLY A 235 1.42 9.71 -15.93
CA GLY A 235 -0.04 9.69 -15.98
C GLY A 235 -0.69 10.71 -15.06
N ILE A 236 -0.09 11.04 -13.92
CA ILE A 236 -0.62 11.98 -12.92
C ILE A 236 0.09 13.32 -13.05
N ALA A 237 -0.62 14.32 -13.53
CA ALA A 237 -0.07 15.65 -13.75
C ALA A 237 0.39 16.30 -12.43
N GLY A 238 1.58 16.90 -12.43
CA GLY A 238 2.12 17.56 -11.23
C GLY A 238 2.61 16.63 -10.12
N SER A 239 2.56 15.31 -10.32
CA SER A 239 3.11 14.38 -9.33
C SER A 239 4.63 14.53 -9.17
N GLU A 240 5.14 14.21 -8.00
CA GLU A 240 6.57 14.05 -7.73
C GLU A 240 6.92 12.56 -7.74
N TRP A 241 8.08 12.18 -8.27
CA TRP A 241 8.57 10.81 -8.17
C TRP A 241 9.95 10.76 -7.53
N VAL A 242 10.09 9.98 -6.48
CA VAL A 242 11.35 9.74 -5.77
C VAL A 242 11.74 8.27 -5.86
N LEU A 243 12.91 8.03 -6.45
CA LEU A 243 13.51 6.71 -6.52
C LEU A 243 14.48 6.50 -5.35
N PHE A 244 14.29 5.39 -4.63
CA PHE A 244 15.14 4.93 -3.54
C PHE A 244 16.16 3.94 -4.09
N GLU A 245 17.39 4.38 -4.22
CA GLU A 245 18.44 3.68 -4.99
C GLU A 245 18.88 2.36 -4.34
N GLU A 246 18.81 2.25 -3.02
CA GLU A 246 19.25 1.06 -2.27
C GLU A 246 18.08 0.14 -1.90
N SER A 247 16.85 0.55 -2.18
CA SER A 247 15.63 -0.15 -1.75
C SER A 247 15.01 -1.01 -2.84
N SER A 248 14.14 -1.91 -2.39
CA SER A 248 13.19 -2.66 -3.19
C SER A 248 11.75 -2.21 -2.88
N HIS A 249 10.81 -3.12 -2.69
CA HIS A 249 9.37 -2.82 -2.56
C HIS A 249 9.01 -2.10 -1.26
N THR A 250 9.80 -2.29 -0.21
CA THR A 250 9.55 -1.74 1.12
C THR A 250 10.50 -0.59 1.47
N ALA A 251 10.61 0.43 0.60
CA ALA A 251 11.56 1.54 0.77
C ALA A 251 11.44 2.24 2.14
N PHE A 252 10.23 2.33 2.71
CA PHE A 252 9.99 2.89 4.04
C PHE A 252 10.52 2.00 5.19
N VAL A 253 10.87 0.73 4.91
CA VAL A 253 11.57 -0.17 5.83
C VAL A 253 13.07 -0.18 5.55
N GLU A 254 13.46 -0.16 4.28
CA GLU A 254 14.85 -0.32 3.84
C GLU A 254 15.67 0.97 3.97
N GLU A 255 15.06 2.14 3.68
CA GLU A 255 15.65 3.48 3.84
C GLU A 255 14.73 4.38 4.71
N PRO A 256 14.41 4.00 5.97
CA PRO A 256 13.31 4.58 6.75
C PRO A 256 13.48 6.07 7.04
N GLU A 257 14.69 6.53 7.31
CA GLU A 257 14.95 7.95 7.62
C GLU A 257 14.75 8.83 6.40
N ARG A 258 15.31 8.41 5.26
CA ARG A 258 15.14 9.12 3.99
C ARG A 258 13.69 9.11 3.53
N TYR A 259 13.01 7.96 3.67
CA TYR A 259 11.59 7.84 3.30
C TYR A 259 10.73 8.79 4.12
N ARG A 260 10.89 8.81 5.45
CA ARG A 260 10.16 9.73 6.33
C ARG A 260 10.42 11.19 5.99
N ALA A 261 11.66 11.57 5.69
CA ALA A 261 11.99 12.95 5.31
C ALA A 261 11.30 13.36 4.01
N VAL A 262 11.31 12.50 2.99
CA VAL A 262 10.62 12.72 1.70
C VAL A 262 9.11 12.83 1.91
N LEU A 263 8.53 11.88 2.64
CA LEU A 263 7.10 11.86 2.92
C LEU A 263 6.66 13.10 3.70
N THR A 264 7.33 13.44 4.81
CA THR A 264 7.03 14.64 5.60
C THR A 264 7.06 15.90 4.73
N GLY A 265 8.11 16.06 3.91
CA GLY A 265 8.22 17.23 3.03
C GLY A 265 7.09 17.32 2.00
N HIS A 266 6.57 16.20 1.51
CA HIS A 266 5.41 16.16 0.63
C HIS A 266 4.13 16.57 1.36
N LEU A 267 3.86 15.94 2.51
CA LEU A 267 2.65 16.20 3.32
C LEU A 267 2.59 17.68 3.77
N ASP A 268 3.71 18.21 4.27
CA ASP A 268 3.77 19.62 4.72
C ASP A 268 3.49 20.61 3.56
N ARG A 269 3.95 20.30 2.34
CA ARG A 269 3.65 21.15 1.16
C ARG A 269 2.19 21.05 0.74
N ALA A 270 1.61 19.87 0.78
CA ALA A 270 0.22 19.66 0.41
C ALA A 270 -0.76 20.33 1.38
N GLU A 271 -0.48 20.28 2.68
CA GLU A 271 -1.29 20.91 3.72
C GLU A 271 -1.16 22.45 3.73
N ALA A 272 -0.11 23.01 3.14
CA ALA A 272 0.11 24.45 3.04
C ALA A 272 -0.49 25.08 1.78
N ALA A 273 -0.98 24.28 0.83
CA ALA A 273 -1.51 24.74 -0.47
C ALA A 273 -2.99 25.06 -0.41
#